data_5ff1608f339d01082d2ff0a104625f7d
#
_entry.id   5ff1608f339d01082d2ff0a104625f7d
#
_cell.length_a   1.000
_cell.length_b   1.000
_cell.length_c   1.000
_cell.angle_alpha   90.00
_cell.angle_beta   90.00
_cell.angle_gamma   90.00
#
_symmetry.space_group_name_H-M   'P 1'
#
loop_
_entity.id
_entity.type
_entity.pdbx_description
1 polymer ?
#
loop_
_entity_poly.entity_id
_entity_poly.type
_entity_poly.pdbx_seq_one_letter_code
_entity_poly.pdbx_strand_id
1 'polypeptide(L)'
;MVPKPNSSSIELAILGTRGIPARYGGFETFAEELGAHLAARGHQVTVYCRERSAEPLYRGVRLRYLPTLRHKYLDTVVHTLLSTLDLLLHRRDAALYCNAANALFTFLPRLFGMPVALNVDGLERNRRKWNLLGRAWYRMSERLSTRFPNAVVSDARSIAEYYQMRYGKRTEFIPYGAPTGKVATTEILARLGLAPGKYFLYVSRMEPENNALLVRQAFEELATDLPLALVGDAPYARAYIEQVRDTRDPRILLPGAIYGQGYHELTSHCFAYIHATEVGGTHPALIEAMGRGALVLYLNTPENAEVAGGAGIPFEPGDLTRQLRLALDMSEAEREQWRARAVDRVRERYTWDAVTDAYERLLLRLVGK
;
A
#
# COMPACT_ATOMS: atom_id res chain seq x y z
N MET A 1 20.87 27.77 8.44
CA MET A 1 19.89 28.37 9.37
C MET A 1 18.71 27.41 9.43
N VAL A 2 18.48 26.73 10.55
CA VAL A 2 17.28 25.89 10.74
C VAL A 2 16.10 26.86 10.94
N PRO A 3 15.03 26.79 10.13
CA PRO A 3 13.87 27.65 10.33
C PRO A 3 13.30 27.39 11.72
N LYS A 4 12.93 28.47 12.44
CA LYS A 4 12.23 28.36 13.73
C LYS A 4 10.95 27.53 13.52
N PRO A 5 10.64 26.56 14.40
CA PRO A 5 9.42 25.79 14.28
C PRO A 5 8.21 26.74 14.30
N ASN A 6 7.34 26.59 13.28
CA ASN A 6 6.04 27.24 13.23
C ASN A 6 5.27 26.80 14.49
N SER A 7 4.45 27.70 15.08
CA SER A 7 3.66 27.39 16.29
C SER A 7 2.73 26.16 16.18
N SER A 8 2.54 25.64 14.98
CA SER A 8 1.77 24.42 14.65
C SER A 8 2.62 23.18 14.33
N SER A 9 3.97 23.26 14.42
CA SER A 9 4.84 22.09 14.17
C SER A 9 4.67 21.05 15.28
N ILE A 10 4.69 19.76 14.89
CA ILE A 10 4.66 18.61 15.80
C ILE A 10 5.82 17.67 15.55
N GLU A 11 6.21 16.94 16.60
CA GLU A 11 7.08 15.76 16.50
C GLU A 11 6.25 14.50 16.42
N LEU A 12 6.31 13.80 15.27
CA LEU A 12 5.54 12.58 14.98
C LEU A 12 6.45 11.35 14.93
N ALA A 13 6.01 10.27 15.57
CA ALA A 13 6.58 8.92 15.36
C ALA A 13 5.66 8.06 14.50
N ILE A 14 6.18 7.38 13.48
CA ILE A 14 5.46 6.38 12.66
C ILE A 14 6.06 5.00 12.94
N LEU A 15 5.19 4.06 13.40
CA LEU A 15 5.57 2.73 13.84
C LEU A 15 4.72 1.65 13.14
N GLY A 16 5.19 0.41 13.21
CA GLY A 16 4.42 -0.76 12.74
C GLY A 16 4.64 -1.12 11.27
N THR A 17 5.50 -0.39 10.56
CA THR A 17 5.97 -0.71 9.22
C THR A 17 7.30 -1.46 9.24
N ARG A 18 7.85 -1.83 8.08
CA ARG A 18 9.24 -2.30 7.98
C ARG A 18 10.25 -1.17 7.94
N GLY A 19 9.78 0.07 7.70
CA GLY A 19 10.59 1.26 7.57
C GLY A 19 10.67 1.78 6.14
N ILE A 20 11.43 2.84 5.95
CA ILE A 20 11.68 3.50 4.67
C ILE A 20 13.19 3.56 4.38
N PRO A 21 13.64 3.63 3.11
CA PRO A 21 12.86 3.67 1.86
C PRO A 21 11.97 2.44 1.64
N ALA A 22 10.83 2.65 0.96
CA ALA A 22 9.82 1.61 0.73
C ALA A 22 10.37 0.51 -0.20
N ARG A 23 10.43 -0.74 0.33
CA ARG A 23 10.95 -1.92 -0.39
C ARG A 23 10.11 -3.18 -0.15
N TYR A 24 8.83 -3.04 0.27
CA TYR A 24 8.04 -4.22 0.61
C TYR A 24 6.55 -4.10 0.29
N GLY A 25 5.86 -3.05 0.69
CA GLY A 25 4.42 -2.95 0.51
C GLY A 25 3.83 -1.58 0.80
N GLY A 26 2.50 -1.52 0.80
CA GLY A 26 1.75 -0.27 0.88
C GLY A 26 2.00 0.57 2.12
N PHE A 27 2.21 -0.05 3.29
CA PHE A 27 2.51 0.70 4.52
C PHE A 27 3.88 1.39 4.49
N GLU A 28 4.86 0.79 3.82
CA GLU A 28 6.17 1.40 3.65
C GLU A 28 6.08 2.62 2.73
N THR A 29 5.38 2.50 1.58
CA THR A 29 5.09 3.63 0.69
C THR A 29 4.29 4.72 1.41
N PHE A 30 3.29 4.34 2.20
CA PHE A 30 2.51 5.28 3.01
C PHE A 30 3.38 6.04 4.02
N ALA A 31 4.23 5.34 4.78
CA ALA A 31 5.09 5.97 5.78
C ALA A 31 6.14 6.88 5.13
N GLU A 32 6.65 6.50 3.94
CA GLU A 32 7.58 7.31 3.15
C GLU A 32 6.93 8.58 2.65
N GLU A 33 5.82 8.48 1.94
CA GLU A 33 5.19 9.63 1.31
C GLU A 33 4.55 10.57 2.35
N LEU A 34 3.76 10.04 3.30
CA LEU A 34 3.19 10.86 4.37
C LEU A 34 4.29 11.53 5.20
N GLY A 35 5.33 10.77 5.55
CA GLY A 35 6.46 11.29 6.31
C GLY A 35 7.18 12.42 5.59
N ALA A 36 7.48 12.25 4.30
CA ALA A 36 8.14 13.26 3.49
C ALA A 36 7.28 14.52 3.31
N HIS A 37 5.97 14.37 3.05
CA HIS A 37 5.06 15.51 2.90
C HIS A 37 4.89 16.28 4.21
N LEU A 38 4.76 15.60 5.35
CA LEU A 38 4.71 16.26 6.67
C LEU A 38 6.04 16.95 7.01
N ALA A 39 7.18 16.32 6.70
CA ALA A 39 8.49 16.94 6.89
C ALA A 39 8.68 18.21 6.03
N ALA A 40 8.20 18.19 4.78
CA ALA A 40 8.20 19.37 3.91
C ALA A 40 7.33 20.52 4.44
N ARG A 41 6.30 20.23 5.24
CA ARG A 41 5.47 21.22 5.95
C ARG A 41 6.06 21.71 7.27
N GLY A 42 7.25 21.23 7.65
CA GLY A 42 7.97 21.65 8.85
C GLY A 42 7.72 20.82 10.10
N HIS A 43 7.02 19.68 10.00
CA HIS A 43 6.93 18.72 11.09
C HIS A 43 8.21 17.90 11.21
N GLN A 44 8.51 17.42 12.43
CA GLN A 44 9.62 16.51 12.66
C GLN A 44 9.09 15.08 12.68
N VAL A 45 9.34 14.33 11.61
CA VAL A 45 8.87 12.95 11.47
C VAL A 45 9.98 11.97 11.73
N THR A 46 9.71 10.95 12.55
CA THR A 46 10.60 9.81 12.79
C THR A 46 9.90 8.53 12.40
N VAL A 47 10.50 7.73 11.51
CA VAL A 47 10.00 6.40 11.12
C VAL A 47 10.88 5.32 11.73
N TYR A 48 10.25 4.36 12.41
CA TYR A 48 10.94 3.20 12.97
C TYR A 48 11.17 2.15 11.91
N CYS A 49 12.44 1.75 11.72
CA CYS A 49 12.90 0.88 10.65
C CYS A 49 13.48 -0.43 11.18
N ARG A 50 13.23 -1.55 10.48
CA ARG A 50 13.79 -2.88 10.80
C ARG A 50 15.17 -3.11 10.18
N GLU A 51 15.54 -2.31 9.21
CA GLU A 51 16.85 -2.35 8.56
C GLU A 51 17.62 -1.06 8.81
N ARG A 52 18.94 -1.18 8.94
CA ARG A 52 19.80 -0.01 9.08
C ARG A 52 19.93 0.69 7.72
N SER A 53 19.81 2.01 7.74
CA SER A 53 20.20 2.86 6.62
C SER A 53 21.60 3.43 6.88
N ALA A 54 22.35 3.67 5.80
CA ALA A 54 23.62 4.40 5.89
C ALA A 54 23.38 5.86 6.30
N GLU A 55 22.27 6.44 5.83
CA GLU A 55 21.88 7.80 6.13
C GLU A 55 20.84 7.85 7.25
N PRO A 56 20.98 8.74 8.26
CA PRO A 56 20.02 8.89 9.34
C PRO A 56 18.74 9.63 8.92
N LEU A 57 18.77 10.30 7.76
CA LEU A 57 17.67 11.07 7.18
C LEU A 57 17.36 10.56 5.76
N TYR A 58 16.08 10.46 5.45
CA TYR A 58 15.61 10.17 4.10
C TYR A 58 14.40 11.05 3.77
N ARG A 59 14.51 11.87 2.72
CA ARG A 59 13.47 12.84 2.31
C ARG A 59 12.98 13.73 3.47
N GLY A 60 13.88 14.17 4.34
CA GLY A 60 13.55 14.98 5.52
C GLY A 60 13.03 14.20 6.73
N VAL A 61 12.82 12.90 6.62
CA VAL A 61 12.32 12.01 7.67
C VAL A 61 13.49 11.36 8.41
N ARG A 62 13.48 11.39 9.75
CA ARG A 62 14.47 10.71 10.58
C ARG A 62 14.22 9.21 10.62
N LEU A 63 15.25 8.41 10.36
CA LEU A 63 15.21 6.96 10.43
C LEU A 63 15.70 6.46 11.78
N ARG A 64 14.87 5.69 12.48
CA ARG A 64 15.20 5.07 13.77
C ARG A 64 15.22 3.56 13.62
N TYR A 65 16.42 2.99 13.56
CA TYR A 65 16.60 1.54 13.48
C TYR A 65 16.38 0.88 14.84
N LEU A 66 15.60 -0.22 14.86
CA LEU A 66 15.52 -1.18 15.96
C LEU A 66 15.53 -2.61 15.43
N PRO A 67 16.16 -3.56 16.14
CA PRO A 67 16.22 -4.94 15.71
C PRO A 67 14.85 -5.61 15.76
N THR A 68 14.73 -6.73 15.04
CA THR A 68 13.55 -7.61 15.11
C THR A 68 13.95 -9.07 14.98
N LEU A 69 13.03 -9.97 15.30
CA LEU A 69 13.17 -11.39 15.05
C LEU A 69 12.59 -11.73 13.67
N ARG A 70 13.44 -12.18 12.74
CA ARG A 70 13.04 -12.55 11.36
C ARG A 70 12.23 -13.85 11.37
N HIS A 71 10.97 -13.76 11.80
CA HIS A 71 10.04 -14.88 11.86
C HIS A 71 8.64 -14.43 11.43
N LYS A 72 7.94 -15.26 10.63
CA LYS A 72 6.64 -14.93 9.99
C LYS A 72 5.62 -14.27 10.95
N TYR A 73 5.55 -14.72 12.21
CA TYR A 73 4.57 -14.25 13.20
C TYR A 73 5.14 -13.23 14.19
N LEU A 74 6.45 -13.22 14.42
CA LEU A 74 7.07 -12.42 15.48
C LEU A 74 7.71 -11.12 14.95
N ASP A 75 8.04 -11.06 13.67
CA ASP A 75 8.74 -9.92 13.06
C ASP A 75 8.06 -8.58 13.38
N THR A 76 6.77 -8.47 13.10
CA THR A 76 6.01 -7.23 13.37
C THR A 76 5.83 -7.00 14.88
N VAL A 77 5.46 -8.02 15.63
CA VAL A 77 5.15 -7.91 17.07
C VAL A 77 6.36 -7.45 17.87
N VAL A 78 7.52 -8.11 17.66
CA VAL A 78 8.76 -7.78 18.39
C VAL A 78 9.27 -6.39 18.02
N HIS A 79 9.30 -6.08 16.72
CA HIS A 79 9.74 -4.75 16.28
C HIS A 79 8.85 -3.63 16.85
N THR A 80 7.52 -3.80 16.80
CA THR A 80 6.61 -2.78 17.31
C THR A 80 6.71 -2.63 18.83
N LEU A 81 6.89 -3.73 19.57
CA LEU A 81 7.15 -3.67 21.00
C LEU A 81 8.41 -2.85 21.31
N LEU A 82 9.54 -3.18 20.68
CA LEU A 82 10.81 -2.47 20.88
C LEU A 82 10.71 -1.00 20.47
N SER A 83 10.04 -0.72 19.35
CA SER A 83 9.78 0.65 18.89
C SER A 83 8.91 1.44 19.87
N THR A 84 7.91 0.79 20.46
CA THR A 84 7.05 1.41 21.47
C THR A 84 7.82 1.73 22.75
N LEU A 85 8.68 0.82 23.23
CA LEU A 85 9.53 1.06 24.39
C LEU A 85 10.54 2.17 24.14
N ASP A 86 11.19 2.20 22.97
CA ASP A 86 12.10 3.29 22.57
C ASP A 86 11.35 4.64 22.49
N LEU A 87 10.11 4.63 21.96
CA LEU A 87 9.26 5.83 21.88
C LEU A 87 8.92 6.40 23.27
N LEU A 88 8.74 5.55 24.29
CA LEU A 88 8.48 6.01 25.66
C LEU A 88 9.72 6.71 26.26
N LEU A 89 10.93 6.28 25.88
CA LEU A 89 12.19 6.89 26.29
C LEU A 89 12.50 8.18 25.50
N HIS A 90 12.10 8.22 24.22
CA HIS A 90 12.34 9.34 23.30
C HIS A 90 10.99 9.93 22.84
N ARG A 91 10.27 10.52 23.77
CA ARG A 91 8.89 10.98 23.56
C ARG A 91 8.76 11.92 22.37
N ARG A 92 7.58 11.84 21.71
CA ARG A 92 7.13 12.72 20.62
C ARG A 92 5.79 13.32 21.00
N ASP A 93 5.32 14.31 20.23
CA ASP A 93 4.01 14.91 20.45
C ASP A 93 2.88 13.92 20.16
N ALA A 94 3.03 13.08 19.13
CA ALA A 94 2.06 12.05 18.75
C ALA A 94 2.72 10.83 18.13
N ALA A 95 1.99 9.71 18.11
CA ALA A 95 2.38 8.48 17.43
C ALA A 95 1.31 8.02 16.44
N LEU A 96 1.75 7.59 15.26
CA LEU A 96 0.93 6.93 14.25
C LEU A 96 1.39 5.48 14.10
N TYR A 97 0.53 4.56 14.47
CA TYR A 97 0.76 3.13 14.28
C TYR A 97 0.11 2.66 12.99
N CYS A 98 0.80 1.80 12.27
CA CYS A 98 0.32 1.16 11.06
C CYS A 98 0.03 -0.31 11.33
N ASN A 99 -1.04 -0.84 10.73
CA ASN A 99 -1.56 -2.20 10.83
C ASN A 99 -2.28 -2.51 12.16
N ALA A 100 -3.49 -3.04 12.05
CA ALA A 100 -4.33 -3.45 13.18
C ALA A 100 -3.65 -4.43 14.15
N ALA A 101 -2.71 -5.28 13.67
CA ALA A 101 -1.94 -6.18 14.52
C ALA A 101 -1.20 -5.48 15.66
N ASN A 102 -0.93 -4.20 15.52
CA ASN A 102 -0.18 -3.37 16.47
C ASN A 102 -1.09 -2.66 17.50
N ALA A 103 -2.40 -2.88 17.45
CA ALA A 103 -3.36 -2.20 18.33
C ALA A 103 -3.04 -2.38 19.82
N LEU A 104 -2.53 -3.56 20.22
CA LEU A 104 -2.14 -3.82 21.61
C LEU A 104 -1.11 -2.82 22.12
N PHE A 105 -0.16 -2.43 21.30
CA PHE A 105 0.95 -1.56 21.71
C PHE A 105 0.54 -0.08 21.82
N THR A 106 -0.57 0.33 21.21
CA THR A 106 -1.06 1.72 21.23
C THR A 106 -1.50 2.18 22.62
N PHE A 107 -1.80 1.25 23.50
CA PHE A 107 -2.16 1.51 24.89
C PHE A 107 -1.01 2.13 25.69
N LEU A 108 0.25 1.71 25.47
CA LEU A 108 1.40 2.15 26.27
C LEU A 108 1.67 3.67 26.12
N PRO A 109 1.89 4.23 24.93
CA PRO A 109 2.12 5.67 24.80
C PRO A 109 0.95 6.50 25.36
N ARG A 110 -0.28 6.02 25.16
CA ARG A 110 -1.48 6.70 25.67
C ARG A 110 -1.51 6.78 27.21
N LEU A 111 -1.10 5.72 27.91
CA LEU A 111 -0.98 5.76 29.39
C LEU A 111 -0.03 6.85 29.88
N PHE A 112 1.00 7.17 29.09
CA PHE A 112 1.94 8.23 29.42
C PHE A 112 1.56 9.60 28.79
N GLY A 113 0.29 9.76 28.39
CA GLY A 113 -0.24 11.04 27.89
C GLY A 113 0.19 11.40 26.48
N MET A 114 0.72 10.45 25.69
CA MET A 114 1.05 10.67 24.29
C MET A 114 -0.13 10.22 23.42
N PRO A 115 -0.75 11.10 22.63
CA PRO A 115 -1.86 10.73 21.74
C PRO A 115 -1.41 9.80 20.63
N VAL A 116 -2.28 8.84 20.31
CA VAL A 116 -2.01 7.78 19.32
C VAL A 116 -3.11 7.69 18.31
N ALA A 117 -2.74 7.71 17.03
CA ALA A 117 -3.57 7.28 15.91
C ALA A 117 -3.14 5.88 15.45
N LEU A 118 -4.10 5.06 15.03
CA LEU A 118 -3.85 3.73 14.46
C LEU A 118 -4.53 3.63 13.09
N ASN A 119 -3.76 3.43 12.03
CA ASN A 119 -4.27 3.03 10.72
C ASN A 119 -4.43 1.51 10.69
N VAL A 120 -5.66 1.04 10.54
CA VAL A 120 -5.98 -0.40 10.65
C VAL A 120 -5.82 -1.17 9.34
N ASP A 121 -5.77 -0.47 8.17
CA ASP A 121 -5.76 -1.11 6.85
C ASP A 121 -6.99 -2.01 6.63
N GLY A 122 -6.88 -2.99 5.75
CA GLY A 122 -7.94 -3.97 5.50
C GLY A 122 -8.11 -5.03 6.59
N LEU A 123 -9.03 -5.96 6.35
CA LEU A 123 -9.32 -7.06 7.28
C LEU A 123 -8.28 -8.19 7.12
N GLU A 124 -7.08 -7.98 7.63
CA GLU A 124 -5.93 -8.87 7.52
C GLU A 124 -6.20 -10.33 7.93
N ARG A 125 -7.15 -10.57 8.86
CA ARG A 125 -7.55 -11.93 9.25
C ARG A 125 -8.10 -12.77 8.11
N ASN A 126 -8.58 -12.12 7.03
CA ASN A 126 -9.15 -12.81 5.86
C ASN A 126 -8.06 -13.34 4.92
N ARG A 127 -6.79 -12.94 5.11
CA ARG A 127 -5.68 -13.43 4.29
C ARG A 127 -5.44 -14.91 4.50
N ARG A 128 -5.27 -15.66 3.41
CA ARG A 128 -5.09 -17.11 3.39
C ARG A 128 -3.80 -17.56 4.09
N LYS A 129 -2.80 -16.69 4.19
CA LYS A 129 -1.51 -16.97 4.86
C LYS A 129 -1.61 -17.21 6.38
N TRP A 130 -2.70 -16.79 7.03
CA TRP A 130 -2.85 -16.90 8.48
C TRP A 130 -3.52 -18.20 8.89
N ASN A 131 -2.87 -18.92 9.83
CA ASN A 131 -3.46 -20.04 10.55
C ASN A 131 -4.46 -19.54 11.62
N LEU A 132 -5.05 -20.47 12.37
CA LEU A 132 -6.04 -20.15 13.41
C LEU A 132 -5.52 -19.18 14.47
N LEU A 133 -4.25 -19.32 14.91
CA LEU A 133 -3.64 -18.42 15.89
C LEU A 133 -3.44 -17.02 15.32
N GLY A 134 -2.95 -16.89 14.10
CA GLY A 134 -2.82 -15.60 13.43
C GLY A 134 -4.19 -14.91 13.25
N ARG A 135 -5.22 -15.65 12.85
CA ARG A 135 -6.59 -15.11 12.73
C ARG A 135 -7.16 -14.70 14.09
N ALA A 136 -6.89 -15.46 15.16
CA ALA A 136 -7.30 -15.11 16.53
C ALA A 136 -6.59 -13.81 16.99
N TRP A 137 -5.28 -13.68 16.72
CA TRP A 137 -4.53 -12.45 16.98
C TRP A 137 -5.17 -11.23 16.31
N TYR A 138 -5.48 -11.33 15.01
CA TYR A 138 -6.10 -10.21 14.30
C TYR A 138 -7.51 -9.88 14.80
N ARG A 139 -8.34 -10.89 15.14
CA ARG A 139 -9.66 -10.65 15.77
C ARG A 139 -9.54 -9.94 17.11
N MET A 140 -8.59 -10.31 17.94
CA MET A 140 -8.28 -9.61 19.19
C MET A 140 -7.82 -8.18 18.90
N SER A 141 -6.88 -8.00 17.97
CA SER A 141 -6.32 -6.71 17.60
C SER A 141 -7.39 -5.75 17.04
N GLU A 142 -8.34 -6.24 16.24
CA GLU A 142 -9.49 -5.45 15.78
C GLU A 142 -10.35 -4.93 16.96
N ARG A 143 -10.57 -5.74 17.99
CA ARG A 143 -11.28 -5.28 19.20
C ARG A 143 -10.47 -4.26 19.99
N LEU A 144 -9.17 -4.48 20.14
CA LEU A 144 -8.28 -3.57 20.86
C LEU A 144 -8.12 -2.24 20.12
N SER A 145 -8.11 -2.25 18.78
CA SER A 145 -8.04 -1.04 17.97
C SER A 145 -9.21 -0.08 18.20
N THR A 146 -10.36 -0.58 18.66
CA THR A 146 -11.52 0.27 18.97
C THR A 146 -11.42 0.99 20.31
N ARG A 147 -10.49 0.59 21.20
CA ARG A 147 -10.41 1.05 22.59
C ARG A 147 -9.10 1.72 22.97
N PHE A 148 -7.97 1.21 22.43
CA PHE A 148 -6.65 1.62 22.89
C PHE A 148 -6.11 2.89 22.22
N PRO A 149 -6.18 3.09 20.91
CA PRO A 149 -5.76 4.36 20.31
C PRO A 149 -6.76 5.48 20.59
N ASN A 150 -6.31 6.74 20.48
CA ASN A 150 -7.16 7.90 20.55
C ASN A 150 -8.02 8.06 19.29
N ALA A 151 -7.44 7.76 18.13
CA ALA A 151 -8.14 7.76 16.85
C ALA A 151 -7.83 6.48 16.05
N VAL A 152 -8.82 6.00 15.31
CA VAL A 152 -8.69 4.87 14.38
C VAL A 152 -8.87 5.43 12.98
N VAL A 153 -7.92 5.16 12.10
CA VAL A 153 -7.99 5.52 10.68
C VAL A 153 -8.27 4.27 9.87
N SER A 154 -9.25 4.34 8.98
CA SER A 154 -9.51 3.36 7.94
C SER A 154 -9.25 3.99 6.58
N ASP A 155 -8.65 3.23 5.68
CA ASP A 155 -8.26 3.68 4.35
C ASP A 155 -9.32 3.38 3.27
N ALA A 156 -10.32 2.53 3.56
CA ALA A 156 -11.47 2.24 2.69
C ALA A 156 -12.79 2.47 3.43
N ARG A 157 -13.84 2.86 2.71
CA ARG A 157 -15.19 3.05 3.28
C ARG A 157 -15.78 1.73 3.76
N SER A 158 -15.59 0.65 3.02
CA SER A 158 -15.99 -0.70 3.44
C SER A 158 -15.42 -1.08 4.81
N ILE A 159 -14.17 -0.70 5.09
CA ILE A 159 -13.52 -0.92 6.40
C ILE A 159 -14.13 -0.01 7.47
N ALA A 160 -14.39 1.27 7.15
CA ALA A 160 -15.07 2.18 8.08
C ALA A 160 -16.46 1.66 8.47
N GLU A 161 -17.24 1.22 7.50
CA GLU A 161 -18.57 0.64 7.69
C GLU A 161 -18.52 -0.65 8.50
N TYR A 162 -17.54 -1.53 8.20
CA TYR A 162 -17.31 -2.74 9.00
C TYR A 162 -17.05 -2.42 10.48
N TYR A 163 -16.16 -1.46 10.80
CA TYR A 163 -15.90 -1.05 12.18
C TYR A 163 -17.13 -0.44 12.84
N GLN A 164 -17.90 0.37 12.12
CA GLN A 164 -19.14 0.94 12.61
C GLN A 164 -20.20 -0.14 12.90
N MET A 165 -20.44 -1.06 11.96
CA MET A 165 -21.45 -2.11 12.12
C MET A 165 -21.05 -3.16 13.17
N ARG A 166 -19.78 -3.56 13.18
CA ARG A 166 -19.30 -4.68 14.02
C ARG A 166 -19.00 -4.27 15.44
N TYR A 167 -18.51 -3.05 15.65
CA TYR A 167 -17.98 -2.57 16.93
C TYR A 167 -18.61 -1.27 17.41
N GLY A 168 -19.50 -0.64 16.66
CA GLY A 168 -20.04 0.69 16.95
C GLY A 168 -18.97 1.80 16.92
N LYS A 169 -17.81 1.53 16.32
CA LYS A 169 -16.67 2.46 16.31
C LYS A 169 -16.62 3.25 15.02
N ARG A 170 -16.77 4.57 15.11
CA ARG A 170 -16.48 5.48 14.00
C ARG A 170 -14.97 5.60 13.82
N THR A 171 -14.52 5.51 12.57
CA THR A 171 -13.13 5.70 12.16
C THR A 171 -13.01 6.98 11.35
N GLU A 172 -11.81 7.55 11.32
CA GLU A 172 -11.45 8.62 10.38
C GLU A 172 -11.14 7.95 9.03
N PHE A 173 -11.92 8.25 8.00
CA PHE A 173 -11.66 7.74 6.66
C PHE A 173 -10.60 8.60 5.99
N ILE A 174 -9.40 8.05 5.78
CA ILE A 174 -8.29 8.69 5.07
C ILE A 174 -7.64 7.64 4.17
N PRO A 175 -7.86 7.68 2.84
CA PRO A 175 -7.30 6.72 1.90
C PRO A 175 -5.78 6.89 1.73
N TYR A 176 -5.15 6.02 0.97
CA TYR A 176 -3.80 6.25 0.48
C TYR A 176 -3.78 7.25 -0.67
N GLY A 177 -2.61 7.86 -0.88
CA GLY A 177 -2.37 8.75 -1.99
C GLY A 177 -1.57 8.11 -3.11
N ALA A 178 -1.57 8.76 -4.29
CA ALA A 178 -0.66 8.43 -5.37
C ALA A 178 -0.26 9.69 -6.16
N PRO A 179 0.92 9.66 -6.78
CA PRO A 179 1.31 10.70 -7.74
C PRO A 179 0.50 10.56 -9.03
N THR A 180 0.31 11.67 -9.74
CA THR A 180 -0.29 11.67 -11.06
C THR A 180 0.75 12.02 -12.14
N GLY A 181 0.54 11.48 -13.35
CA GLY A 181 1.41 11.69 -14.49
C GLY A 181 2.44 10.57 -14.69
N LYS A 182 2.83 10.38 -15.94
CA LYS A 182 3.79 9.34 -16.37
C LYS A 182 5.22 9.80 -16.07
N VAL A 183 6.10 8.86 -15.72
CA VAL A 183 7.55 9.10 -15.74
C VAL A 183 8.07 8.94 -17.18
N ALA A 184 9.07 9.74 -17.56
CA ALA A 184 9.59 9.74 -18.94
C ALA A 184 10.62 8.63 -19.20
N THR A 185 11.31 8.16 -18.13
CA THR A 185 12.37 7.16 -18.25
C THR A 185 11.80 5.76 -18.53
N THR A 186 12.61 4.89 -19.14
CA THR A 186 12.24 3.53 -19.59
C THR A 186 13.37 2.53 -19.40
N GLU A 187 14.29 2.77 -18.49
CA GLU A 187 15.50 1.96 -18.32
C GLU A 187 15.17 0.52 -17.94
N ILE A 188 14.18 0.32 -17.06
CA ILE A 188 13.75 -1.01 -16.65
C ILE A 188 13.10 -1.78 -17.80
N LEU A 189 12.38 -1.08 -18.69
CA LEU A 189 11.76 -1.70 -19.85
C LEU A 189 12.82 -2.27 -20.78
N ALA A 190 13.86 -1.50 -21.09
CA ALA A 190 14.97 -1.96 -21.91
C ALA A 190 15.66 -3.19 -21.30
N ARG A 191 15.88 -3.20 -19.98
CA ARG A 191 16.47 -4.35 -19.26
C ARG A 191 15.62 -5.62 -19.33
N LEU A 192 14.29 -5.47 -19.41
CA LEU A 192 13.33 -6.57 -19.44
C LEU A 192 12.93 -6.96 -20.89
N GLY A 193 13.45 -6.25 -21.89
CA GLY A 193 13.05 -6.46 -23.29
C GLY A 193 11.62 -6.03 -23.60
N LEU A 194 11.07 -5.08 -22.82
CA LEU A 194 9.72 -4.54 -22.98
C LEU A 194 9.73 -3.24 -23.80
N ALA A 195 8.68 -3.02 -24.55
CA ALA A 195 8.48 -1.77 -25.30
C ALA A 195 7.31 -0.96 -24.69
N PRO A 196 7.40 0.39 -24.63
CA PRO A 196 6.33 1.23 -24.14
C PRO A 196 5.00 0.97 -24.85
N GLY A 197 3.93 0.79 -24.07
CA GLY A 197 2.58 0.50 -24.57
C GLY A 197 2.38 -0.90 -25.13
N LYS A 198 3.35 -1.81 -24.99
CA LYS A 198 3.36 -3.14 -25.63
C LYS A 198 3.49 -4.30 -24.65
N TYR A 199 2.99 -4.18 -23.42
CA TYR A 199 2.97 -5.27 -22.43
C TYR A 199 1.85 -5.09 -21.41
N PHE A 200 1.30 -6.20 -20.94
CA PHE A 200 0.46 -6.24 -19.76
C PHE A 200 1.33 -6.24 -18.51
N LEU A 201 0.85 -5.59 -17.47
CA LEU A 201 1.56 -5.51 -16.19
C LEU A 201 0.67 -5.97 -15.05
N TYR A 202 1.21 -6.87 -14.23
CA TYR A 202 0.68 -7.19 -12.90
C TYR A 202 1.78 -6.93 -11.87
N VAL A 203 1.44 -6.22 -10.79
CA VAL A 203 2.39 -5.97 -9.69
C VAL A 203 1.71 -6.25 -8.35
N SER A 204 2.23 -7.22 -7.61
CA SER A 204 1.77 -7.50 -6.24
C SER A 204 2.76 -8.40 -5.51
N ARG A 205 2.56 -8.54 -4.19
CA ARG A 205 3.20 -9.65 -3.47
C ARG A 205 2.65 -10.98 -4.00
N MET A 206 3.53 -11.93 -4.26
CA MET A 206 3.14 -13.27 -4.75
C MET A 206 2.52 -14.11 -3.62
N GLU A 207 1.39 -13.64 -3.06
CA GLU A 207 0.58 -14.34 -2.05
C GLU A 207 -0.73 -14.84 -2.69
N PRO A 208 -1.30 -15.98 -2.26
CA PRO A 208 -2.48 -16.58 -2.90
C PRO A 208 -3.67 -15.62 -3.07
N GLU A 209 -3.93 -14.75 -2.09
CA GLU A 209 -5.00 -13.76 -2.13
C GLU A 209 -4.77 -12.60 -3.09
N ASN A 210 -3.61 -12.54 -3.71
CA ASN A 210 -3.30 -11.54 -4.73
C ASN A 210 -3.47 -12.09 -6.16
N ASN A 211 -3.75 -13.40 -6.31
CA ASN A 211 -4.21 -14.03 -7.55
C ASN A 211 -3.22 -13.97 -8.76
N ALA A 212 -1.89 -13.94 -8.50
CA ALA A 212 -0.91 -13.99 -9.59
C ALA A 212 -1.08 -15.23 -10.48
N LEU A 213 -1.43 -16.39 -9.89
CA LEU A 213 -1.68 -17.63 -10.62
C LEU A 213 -2.90 -17.52 -11.56
N LEU A 214 -3.99 -16.92 -11.08
CA LEU A 214 -5.18 -16.65 -11.88
C LEU A 214 -4.85 -15.74 -13.07
N VAL A 215 -4.08 -14.67 -12.83
CA VAL A 215 -3.67 -13.73 -13.90
C VAL A 215 -2.79 -14.46 -14.94
N ARG A 216 -1.84 -15.29 -14.49
CA ARG A 216 -1.01 -16.10 -15.38
C ARG A 216 -1.87 -17.02 -16.24
N GLN A 217 -2.75 -17.81 -15.63
CA GLN A 217 -3.60 -18.79 -16.35
C GLN A 217 -4.53 -18.09 -17.35
N ALA A 218 -5.17 -17.01 -16.95
CA ALA A 218 -6.03 -16.24 -17.85
C ALA A 218 -5.24 -15.65 -19.04
N PHE A 219 -4.00 -15.25 -18.82
CA PHE A 219 -3.15 -14.71 -19.88
C PHE A 219 -2.67 -15.81 -20.84
N GLU A 220 -2.37 -17.02 -20.37
CA GLU A 220 -1.99 -18.16 -21.22
C GLU A 220 -3.05 -18.50 -22.27
N GLU A 221 -4.33 -18.26 -21.95
CA GLU A 221 -5.47 -18.46 -22.87
C GLU A 221 -5.67 -17.28 -23.86
N LEU A 222 -4.96 -16.18 -23.68
CA LEU A 222 -5.12 -14.98 -24.49
C LEU A 222 -4.30 -15.06 -25.78
N ALA A 223 -4.94 -14.91 -26.93
CA ALA A 223 -4.29 -14.81 -28.22
C ALA A 223 -3.74 -13.38 -28.39
N THR A 224 -2.44 -13.17 -28.15
CA THR A 224 -1.74 -11.89 -28.31
C THR A 224 -0.24 -12.12 -28.42
N ASP A 225 0.46 -11.21 -29.10
CA ASP A 225 1.92 -11.16 -29.12
C ASP A 225 2.52 -10.30 -28.00
N LEU A 226 1.66 -9.56 -27.27
CA LEU A 226 2.12 -8.73 -26.15
C LEU A 226 2.55 -9.62 -24.97
N PRO A 227 3.71 -9.33 -24.34
CA PRO A 227 4.11 -10.03 -23.12
C PRO A 227 3.31 -9.60 -21.90
N LEU A 228 3.31 -10.45 -20.87
CA LEU A 228 2.86 -10.16 -19.52
C LEU A 228 4.06 -10.09 -18.57
N ALA A 229 4.24 -8.96 -17.91
CA ALA A 229 5.19 -8.83 -16.80
C ALA A 229 4.46 -9.08 -15.47
N LEU A 230 4.73 -10.23 -14.82
CA LEU A 230 4.30 -10.58 -13.47
C LEU A 230 5.38 -10.18 -12.48
N VAL A 231 5.24 -8.99 -11.90
CA VAL A 231 6.23 -8.38 -11.01
C VAL A 231 5.85 -8.61 -9.56
N GLY A 232 6.76 -9.15 -8.78
CA GLY A 232 6.57 -9.34 -7.35
C GLY A 232 7.34 -10.51 -6.76
N ASP A 233 7.30 -10.58 -5.43
CA ASP A 233 7.87 -11.67 -4.64
C ASP A 233 7.13 -11.80 -3.31
N ALA A 234 7.33 -12.89 -2.57
CA ALA A 234 6.83 -13.06 -1.21
C ALA A 234 7.73 -14.05 -0.43
N PRO A 235 8.48 -13.59 0.58
CA PRO A 235 9.49 -14.40 1.27
C PRO A 235 8.97 -15.70 1.88
N TYR A 236 7.68 -15.77 2.20
CA TYR A 236 7.07 -16.90 2.90
C TYR A 236 6.07 -17.71 2.05
N ALA A 237 5.99 -17.43 0.72
CA ALA A 237 5.02 -18.06 -0.19
C ALA A 237 5.71 -18.88 -1.30
N ARG A 238 6.84 -19.54 -1.01
CA ARG A 238 7.66 -20.25 -2.02
C ARG A 238 6.85 -21.23 -2.86
N ALA A 239 6.05 -22.10 -2.24
CA ALA A 239 5.25 -23.08 -2.96
C ALA A 239 4.24 -22.43 -3.92
N TYR A 240 3.66 -21.28 -3.57
CA TYR A 240 2.78 -20.53 -4.46
C TYR A 240 3.56 -19.87 -5.61
N ILE A 241 4.73 -19.32 -5.32
CA ILE A 241 5.61 -18.73 -6.35
C ILE A 241 6.06 -19.80 -7.36
N GLU A 242 6.39 -21.01 -6.89
CA GLU A 242 6.70 -22.14 -7.77
C GLU A 242 5.53 -22.48 -8.70
N GLN A 243 4.31 -22.50 -8.18
CA GLN A 243 3.11 -22.67 -9.03
C GLN A 243 2.96 -21.55 -10.08
N VAL A 244 3.20 -20.27 -9.69
CA VAL A 244 3.13 -19.15 -10.63
C VAL A 244 4.23 -19.24 -11.70
N ARG A 245 5.41 -19.74 -11.34
CA ARG A 245 6.56 -19.94 -12.26
C ARG A 245 6.43 -21.15 -13.18
N ASP A 246 5.56 -22.08 -12.84
CA ASP A 246 5.33 -23.29 -13.64
C ASP A 246 4.50 -22.97 -14.90
N THR A 247 5.15 -22.29 -15.84
CA THR A 247 4.61 -21.91 -17.15
C THR A 247 5.63 -22.19 -18.26
N ARG A 248 5.15 -22.55 -19.43
CA ARG A 248 5.95 -22.69 -20.67
C ARG A 248 5.68 -21.58 -21.67
N ASP A 249 4.82 -20.62 -21.31
CA ASP A 249 4.50 -19.50 -22.19
C ASP A 249 5.65 -18.49 -22.21
N PRO A 250 6.36 -18.34 -23.35
CA PRO A 250 7.53 -17.47 -23.46
C PRO A 250 7.16 -15.97 -23.33
N ARG A 251 5.88 -15.63 -23.44
CA ARG A 251 5.40 -14.25 -23.29
C ARG A 251 5.32 -13.79 -21.82
N ILE A 252 5.43 -14.71 -20.85
CA ILE A 252 5.29 -14.40 -19.43
C ILE A 252 6.66 -14.16 -18.81
N LEU A 253 6.89 -12.94 -18.34
CA LEU A 253 8.10 -12.51 -17.67
C LEU A 253 7.90 -12.48 -16.16
N LEU A 254 8.81 -13.09 -15.40
CA LEU A 254 8.79 -13.18 -13.95
C LEU A 254 10.09 -12.58 -13.36
N PRO A 255 10.27 -11.26 -13.44
CA PRO A 255 11.54 -10.61 -13.07
C PRO A 255 11.79 -10.54 -11.55
N GLY A 256 10.84 -10.99 -10.72
CA GLY A 256 10.86 -10.79 -9.28
C GLY A 256 10.30 -9.44 -8.86
N ALA A 257 10.62 -8.99 -7.64
CA ALA A 257 10.15 -7.70 -7.13
C ALA A 257 10.96 -6.53 -7.71
N ILE A 258 10.27 -5.50 -8.17
CA ILE A 258 10.85 -4.25 -8.68
C ILE A 258 10.20 -3.09 -7.93
N TYR A 259 11.03 -2.19 -7.38
CA TYR A 259 10.62 -1.04 -6.57
C TYR A 259 11.17 0.28 -7.14
N GLY A 260 10.73 1.41 -6.57
CA GLY A 260 11.22 2.73 -6.89
C GLY A 260 11.04 3.09 -8.36
N GLN A 261 12.07 3.70 -8.98
CA GLN A 261 11.99 4.21 -10.35
C GLN A 261 11.56 3.14 -11.36
N GLY A 262 12.09 1.92 -11.26
CA GLY A 262 11.73 0.84 -12.17
C GLY A 262 10.25 0.44 -12.10
N TYR A 263 9.66 0.44 -10.90
CA TYR A 263 8.22 0.24 -10.73
C TYR A 263 7.40 1.38 -11.35
N HIS A 264 7.84 2.63 -11.18
CA HIS A 264 7.16 3.78 -11.78
C HIS A 264 7.23 3.77 -13.31
N GLU A 265 8.35 3.32 -13.89
CA GLU A 265 8.49 3.13 -15.33
C GLU A 265 7.53 2.06 -15.85
N LEU A 266 7.51 0.88 -15.20
CA LEU A 266 6.60 -0.21 -15.59
C LEU A 266 5.13 0.22 -15.55
N THR A 267 4.69 0.90 -14.49
CA THR A 267 3.30 1.35 -14.37
C THR A 267 2.93 2.46 -15.34
N SER A 268 3.89 3.34 -15.70
CA SER A 268 3.67 4.46 -16.62
C SER A 268 3.55 4.04 -18.09
N HIS A 269 4.20 2.93 -18.45
CA HIS A 269 4.36 2.53 -19.84
C HIS A 269 3.69 1.21 -20.21
N CYS A 270 2.91 0.58 -19.33
CA CYS A 270 2.20 -0.64 -19.69
C CYS A 270 1.06 -0.37 -20.68
N PHE A 271 0.71 -1.39 -21.49
CA PHE A 271 -0.50 -1.40 -22.29
C PHE A 271 -1.72 -1.35 -21.38
N ALA A 272 -1.78 -2.29 -20.43
CA ALA A 272 -2.80 -2.34 -19.38
C ALA A 272 -2.22 -2.90 -18.09
N TYR A 273 -2.75 -2.43 -16.96
CA TYR A 273 -2.42 -2.89 -15.62
C TYR A 273 -3.53 -3.79 -15.07
N ILE A 274 -3.15 -4.97 -14.55
CA ILE A 274 -4.08 -5.94 -13.98
C ILE A 274 -3.94 -5.92 -12.46
N HIS A 275 -5.02 -5.60 -11.75
CA HIS A 275 -5.09 -5.61 -10.29
C HIS A 275 -6.01 -6.73 -9.81
N ALA A 276 -5.44 -7.78 -9.22
CA ALA A 276 -6.19 -8.98 -8.83
C ALA A 276 -6.20 -9.25 -7.32
N THR A 277 -5.89 -8.27 -6.48
CA THR A 277 -5.85 -8.43 -5.02
C THR A 277 -7.27 -8.49 -4.44
N GLU A 278 -7.53 -9.52 -3.60
CA GLU A 278 -8.82 -9.73 -2.93
C GLU A 278 -8.91 -9.03 -1.57
N VAL A 279 -7.82 -8.98 -0.81
CA VAL A 279 -7.85 -8.59 0.60
C VAL A 279 -6.99 -7.36 0.87
N GLY A 280 -7.63 -6.31 1.36
CA GLY A 280 -6.99 -5.06 1.74
C GLY A 280 -8.03 -4.01 2.07
N GLY A 281 -7.58 -2.78 2.24
CA GLY A 281 -8.41 -1.57 2.18
C GLY A 281 -8.22 -0.89 0.83
N THR A 282 -7.80 0.37 0.83
CA THR A 282 -7.34 1.02 -0.40
C THR A 282 -6.03 0.39 -0.86
N HIS A 283 -6.00 -0.12 -2.09
CA HIS A 283 -4.81 -0.76 -2.63
C HIS A 283 -3.89 0.28 -3.31
N PRO A 284 -2.72 0.65 -2.72
CA PRO A 284 -1.83 1.68 -3.28
C PRO A 284 -1.44 1.41 -4.72
N ALA A 285 -1.08 0.16 -5.06
CA ALA A 285 -0.67 -0.19 -6.42
C ALA A 285 -1.76 0.05 -7.48
N LEU A 286 -3.05 -0.09 -7.11
CA LEU A 286 -4.16 0.24 -8.00
C LEU A 286 -4.25 1.74 -8.23
N ILE A 287 -4.21 2.54 -7.14
CA ILE A 287 -4.27 4.00 -7.22
C ILE A 287 -3.06 4.55 -8.01
N GLU A 288 -1.87 4.02 -7.74
CA GLU A 288 -0.64 4.43 -8.42
C GLU A 288 -0.70 4.14 -9.92
N ALA A 289 -1.17 2.94 -10.32
CA ALA A 289 -1.36 2.61 -11.74
C ALA A 289 -2.36 3.56 -12.41
N MET A 290 -3.49 3.85 -11.74
CA MET A 290 -4.47 4.83 -12.21
C MET A 290 -3.85 6.23 -12.35
N GLY A 291 -3.11 6.68 -11.34
CA GLY A 291 -2.44 7.98 -11.34
C GLY A 291 -1.38 8.13 -12.43
N ARG A 292 -0.69 7.03 -12.78
CA ARG A 292 0.26 6.96 -13.89
C ARG A 292 -0.41 6.90 -15.27
N GLY A 293 -1.74 6.84 -15.32
CA GLY A 293 -2.50 6.79 -16.58
C GLY A 293 -2.43 5.43 -17.25
N ALA A 294 -2.39 4.34 -16.50
CA ALA A 294 -2.56 3.01 -17.03
C ALA A 294 -4.03 2.72 -17.36
N LEU A 295 -4.29 1.92 -18.40
CA LEU A 295 -5.58 1.26 -18.58
C LEU A 295 -5.68 0.16 -17.52
N VAL A 296 -6.62 0.28 -16.58
CA VAL A 296 -6.69 -0.60 -15.41
C VAL A 296 -7.82 -1.62 -15.56
N LEU A 297 -7.46 -2.92 -15.40
CA LEU A 297 -8.42 -3.99 -15.15
C LEU A 297 -8.30 -4.40 -13.67
N TYR A 298 -9.40 -4.51 -12.95
CA TYR A 298 -9.37 -4.83 -11.53
C TYR A 298 -10.36 -5.92 -11.14
N LEU A 299 -9.94 -6.80 -10.22
CA LEU A 299 -10.82 -7.80 -9.62
C LEU A 299 -11.95 -7.08 -8.87
N ASN A 300 -13.19 -7.42 -9.17
CA ASN A 300 -14.38 -6.73 -8.69
C ASN A 300 -14.67 -7.06 -7.21
N THR A 301 -13.86 -6.49 -6.32
CA THR A 301 -14.16 -6.44 -4.88
C THR A 301 -14.72 -5.07 -4.51
N PRO A 302 -15.44 -4.93 -3.37
CA PRO A 302 -15.95 -3.65 -2.92
C PRO A 302 -14.86 -2.58 -2.80
N GLU A 303 -13.68 -2.94 -2.28
CA GLU A 303 -12.54 -2.04 -2.09
C GLU A 303 -11.94 -1.58 -3.42
N ASN A 304 -11.74 -2.51 -4.36
CA ASN A 304 -11.22 -2.19 -5.69
C ASN A 304 -12.21 -1.34 -6.49
N ALA A 305 -13.51 -1.66 -6.41
CA ALA A 305 -14.56 -0.89 -7.06
C ALA A 305 -14.69 0.53 -6.48
N GLU A 306 -14.53 0.68 -5.14
CA GLU A 306 -14.48 1.99 -4.48
C GLU A 306 -13.31 2.82 -5.03
N VAL A 307 -12.12 2.23 -5.12
CA VAL A 307 -10.93 2.92 -5.66
C VAL A 307 -11.16 3.33 -7.11
N ALA A 308 -11.52 2.37 -7.96
CA ALA A 308 -11.70 2.61 -9.38
C ALA A 308 -12.80 3.63 -9.68
N GLY A 309 -13.93 3.59 -8.95
CA GLY A 309 -15.02 4.56 -9.09
C GLY A 309 -15.54 4.70 -10.51
N GLY A 310 -15.57 3.58 -11.28
CA GLY A 310 -15.95 3.57 -12.69
C GLY A 310 -14.87 4.02 -13.68
N ALA A 311 -13.64 4.23 -13.21
CA ALA A 311 -12.50 4.64 -14.05
C ALA A 311 -11.55 3.45 -14.38
N GLY A 312 -12.03 2.22 -14.25
CA GLY A 312 -11.34 0.99 -14.61
C GLY A 312 -12.32 -0.08 -15.05
N ILE A 313 -11.83 -1.17 -15.61
CA ILE A 313 -12.61 -2.28 -16.16
C ILE A 313 -12.67 -3.37 -15.09
N PRO A 314 -13.85 -3.68 -14.51
CA PRO A 314 -13.97 -4.75 -13.54
C PRO A 314 -13.90 -6.11 -14.22
N PHE A 315 -13.33 -7.09 -13.50
CA PHE A 315 -13.41 -8.50 -13.89
C PHE A 315 -13.73 -9.40 -12.69
N GLU A 316 -14.38 -10.51 -12.98
CA GLU A 316 -14.55 -11.63 -12.05
C GLU A 316 -13.48 -12.71 -12.32
N PRO A 317 -13.15 -13.58 -11.36
CA PRO A 317 -12.09 -14.59 -11.56
C PRO A 317 -12.23 -15.42 -12.84
N GLY A 318 -13.47 -15.73 -13.26
CA GLY A 318 -13.74 -16.56 -14.43
C GLY A 318 -13.84 -15.82 -15.77
N ASP A 319 -13.70 -14.49 -15.80
CA ASP A 319 -13.87 -13.73 -17.05
C ASP A 319 -12.65 -12.84 -17.41
N LEU A 320 -11.55 -12.94 -16.68
CA LEU A 320 -10.37 -12.10 -16.92
C LEU A 320 -9.86 -12.22 -18.36
N THR A 321 -9.76 -13.43 -18.93
CA THR A 321 -9.32 -13.63 -20.33
C THR A 321 -10.22 -12.85 -21.30
N ARG A 322 -11.54 -12.84 -21.07
CA ARG A 322 -12.48 -12.06 -21.88
C ARG A 322 -12.24 -10.56 -21.75
N GLN A 323 -12.02 -10.06 -20.53
CA GLN A 323 -11.78 -8.63 -20.31
C GLN A 323 -10.43 -8.19 -20.91
N LEU A 324 -9.38 -9.03 -20.85
CA LEU A 324 -8.10 -8.76 -21.50
C LEU A 324 -8.28 -8.66 -23.04
N ARG A 325 -9.08 -9.55 -23.64
CA ARG A 325 -9.39 -9.49 -25.07
C ARG A 325 -10.14 -8.21 -25.43
N LEU A 326 -11.17 -7.84 -24.68
CA LEU A 326 -11.88 -6.58 -24.88
C LEU A 326 -10.95 -5.36 -24.81
N ALA A 327 -9.97 -5.37 -23.89
CA ALA A 327 -8.97 -4.30 -23.81
C ALA A 327 -8.06 -4.23 -25.05
N LEU A 328 -7.72 -5.38 -25.65
CA LEU A 328 -6.96 -5.46 -26.91
C LEU A 328 -7.79 -4.93 -28.10
N ASP A 329 -9.08 -5.23 -28.14
CA ASP A 329 -10.00 -4.87 -29.22
C ASP A 329 -10.38 -3.37 -29.18
N MET A 330 -10.16 -2.66 -28.06
CA MET A 330 -10.42 -1.22 -27.95
C MET A 330 -9.55 -0.41 -28.91
N SER A 331 -10.13 0.61 -29.49
CA SER A 331 -9.36 1.66 -30.19
C SER A 331 -8.47 2.44 -29.22
N GLU A 332 -7.43 3.09 -29.75
CA GLU A 332 -6.55 3.93 -28.90
C GLU A 332 -7.34 5.08 -28.26
N ALA A 333 -8.33 5.64 -28.94
CA ALA A 333 -9.19 6.69 -28.41
C ALA A 333 -10.00 6.22 -27.19
N GLU A 334 -10.55 5.00 -27.23
CA GLU A 334 -11.27 4.42 -26.10
C GLU A 334 -10.33 4.16 -24.92
N ARG A 335 -9.15 3.57 -25.17
CA ARG A 335 -8.13 3.38 -24.13
C ARG A 335 -7.71 4.69 -23.47
N GLU A 336 -7.51 5.74 -24.26
CA GLU A 336 -7.12 7.05 -23.73
C GLU A 336 -8.23 7.68 -22.88
N GLN A 337 -9.49 7.48 -23.22
CA GLN A 337 -10.60 7.90 -22.36
C GLN A 337 -10.58 7.21 -20.99
N TRP A 338 -10.30 5.90 -20.95
CA TRP A 338 -10.17 5.16 -19.68
C TRP A 338 -8.97 5.65 -18.86
N ARG A 339 -7.83 5.88 -19.51
CA ARG A 339 -6.61 6.41 -18.86
C ARG A 339 -6.84 7.80 -18.27
N ALA A 340 -7.49 8.68 -19.01
CA ALA A 340 -7.83 10.03 -18.55
C ALA A 340 -8.75 9.98 -17.32
N ARG A 341 -9.84 9.18 -17.37
CA ARG A 341 -10.74 8.98 -16.22
C ARG A 341 -10.01 8.46 -15.00
N ALA A 342 -9.06 7.53 -15.19
CA ALA A 342 -8.28 6.97 -14.10
C ALA A 342 -7.40 8.04 -13.42
N VAL A 343 -6.72 8.88 -14.21
CA VAL A 343 -5.91 10.00 -13.69
C VAL A 343 -6.78 11.04 -12.97
N ASP A 344 -7.92 11.40 -13.54
CA ASP A 344 -8.83 12.39 -12.95
C ASP A 344 -9.39 11.87 -11.63
N ARG A 345 -9.76 10.59 -11.56
CA ARG A 345 -10.18 9.95 -10.30
C ARG A 345 -9.13 10.06 -9.20
N VAL A 346 -7.85 9.87 -9.52
CA VAL A 346 -6.75 10.02 -8.56
C VAL A 346 -6.59 11.48 -8.15
N ARG A 347 -6.63 12.41 -9.08
CA ARG A 347 -6.55 13.86 -8.80
C ARG A 347 -7.65 14.33 -7.86
N GLU A 348 -8.86 13.80 -8.02
CA GLU A 348 -10.01 14.19 -7.22
C GLU A 348 -10.02 13.59 -5.80
N ARG A 349 -9.47 12.38 -5.64
CA ARG A 349 -9.72 11.58 -4.42
C ARG A 349 -8.49 11.08 -3.70
N TYR A 350 -7.35 10.93 -4.39
CA TYR A 350 -6.21 10.17 -3.90
C TYR A 350 -4.88 10.92 -4.03
N THR A 351 -4.88 12.25 -3.91
CA THR A 351 -3.63 13.02 -3.92
C THR A 351 -2.94 12.94 -2.56
N TRP A 352 -1.61 12.86 -2.56
CA TRP A 352 -0.83 12.92 -1.33
C TRP A 352 -1.05 14.20 -0.54
N ASP A 353 -1.32 15.33 -1.21
CA ASP A 353 -1.63 16.59 -0.52
C ASP A 353 -2.92 16.47 0.31
N ALA A 354 -4.00 15.94 -0.27
CA ALA A 354 -5.27 15.75 0.44
C ALA A 354 -5.15 14.74 1.59
N VAL A 355 -4.40 13.65 1.39
CA VAL A 355 -4.09 12.66 2.42
C VAL A 355 -3.29 13.29 3.55
N THR A 356 -2.26 14.06 3.21
CA THR A 356 -1.41 14.76 4.20
C THR A 356 -2.22 15.78 4.99
N ASP A 357 -3.07 16.58 4.33
CA ASP A 357 -3.99 17.52 4.98
C ASP A 357 -4.90 16.83 6.01
N ALA A 358 -5.43 15.66 5.66
CA ALA A 358 -6.31 14.92 6.53
C ALA A 358 -5.56 14.36 7.77
N TYR A 359 -4.36 13.78 7.56
CA TYR A 359 -3.52 13.30 8.67
C TYR A 359 -3.02 14.45 9.55
N GLU A 360 -2.57 15.55 8.95
CA GLU A 360 -2.10 16.73 9.68
C GLU A 360 -3.22 17.30 10.60
N ARG A 361 -4.42 17.50 10.05
CA ARG A 361 -5.58 17.93 10.86
C ARG A 361 -5.92 16.97 11.98
N LEU A 362 -5.87 15.65 11.70
CA LEU A 362 -6.11 14.63 12.73
C LEU A 362 -5.06 14.70 13.84
N LEU A 363 -3.79 14.77 13.49
CA LEU A 363 -2.67 14.76 14.43
C LEU A 363 -2.65 16.05 15.27
N LEU A 364 -2.83 17.23 14.65
CA LEU A 364 -2.92 18.50 15.35
C LEU A 364 -4.09 18.50 16.36
N ARG A 365 -5.28 18.04 15.96
CA ARG A 365 -6.42 17.88 16.85
C ARG A 365 -6.11 16.95 18.04
N LEU A 366 -5.37 15.88 17.82
CA LEU A 366 -5.02 14.93 18.88
C LEU A 366 -4.05 15.52 19.91
N VAL A 367 -3.14 16.40 19.48
CA VAL A 367 -2.19 17.10 20.37
C VAL A 367 -2.73 18.41 20.94
N GLY A 368 -3.95 18.80 20.59
CA GLY A 368 -4.59 20.02 21.10
C GLY A 368 -4.06 21.32 20.47
N LYS A 369 -3.61 21.25 19.23
CA LYS A 369 -3.13 22.39 18.44
C LYS A 369 -4.08 22.75 17.29
#